data_116064cc6373c7e4a284188626747472
#
_entry.id   116064cc6373c7e4a284188626747472
#
_cell.length_a   1.000
_cell.length_b   1.000
_cell.length_c   1.000
_cell.angle_alpha   90.00
_cell.angle_beta   90.00
_cell.angle_gamma   90.00
#
_symmetry.space_group_name_H-M   'P 1'
#
loop_
_entity.id
_entity.type
_entity.pdbx_description
1 polymer ?
#
loop_
_entity_poly.entity_id
_entity_poly.type
_entity_poly.pdbx_seq_one_letter_code
_entity_poly.pdbx_strand_id
1 'polypeptide(L)'
;MSKLNAKLSKLADAKPSEWIMKAKYRRDNREWLRKSAIIALKVLDALETQNLSQKDLAERMGVSPQQINKIVKGQENLTLETITNLELALGIKIIDGMPGNKRSVA
;
A
#
# COMPACT_ATOMS: atom_id res chain seq x y z
N MET A 1 -29.58 23.10 14.68
CA MET A 1 -28.97 22.63 14.73
C MET A 1 -29.09 21.70 14.05
N SER A 2 -29.17 21.20 13.92
CA SER A 2 -29.41 20.80 13.03
C SER A 2 -28.83 19.58 12.49
N LYS A 3 -28.69 19.42 11.24
CA LYS A 3 -28.14 18.22 10.65
C LYS A 3 -26.73 17.93 11.10
N LEU A 4 -25.96 18.97 11.28
CA LEU A 4 -24.60 18.79 11.71
C LEU A 4 -24.53 18.23 13.12
N ASN A 5 -25.36 18.74 14.01
CA ASN A 5 -25.38 18.25 15.36
C ASN A 5 -25.86 16.82 15.42
N ALA A 6 -26.87 16.48 14.63
CA ALA A 6 -27.38 15.14 14.59
C ALA A 6 -26.32 14.19 14.08
N LYS A 7 -25.55 14.60 13.09
CA LYS A 7 -24.50 13.78 12.57
C LYS A 7 -23.40 13.56 13.57
N LEU A 8 -22.98 14.62 14.24
CA LEU A 8 -21.94 14.51 15.22
C LEU A 8 -22.36 13.63 16.39
N SER A 9 -23.62 13.79 16.82
CA SER A 9 -24.14 12.99 17.89
C SER A 9 -24.19 11.53 17.51
N LYS A 10 -24.57 11.27 16.28
CA LYS A 10 -24.66 9.91 15.80
C LYS A 10 -23.29 9.26 15.70
N LEU A 11 -22.31 10.00 15.26
CA LEU A 11 -20.95 9.47 15.19
C LEU A 11 -20.41 9.16 16.57
N ALA A 12 -20.67 10.06 17.50
CA ALA A 12 -20.21 9.83 18.87
C ALA A 12 -20.90 8.63 19.49
N ASP A 13 -22.18 8.49 19.25
CA ASP A 13 -22.94 7.38 19.82
C ASP A 13 -22.56 6.08 19.12
N ALA A 14 -22.25 6.13 17.86
CA ALA A 14 -22.05 4.94 17.08
C ALA A 14 -20.75 4.22 17.40
N LYS A 15 -19.66 4.85 17.68
CA LYS A 15 -18.42 4.16 18.01
C LYS A 15 -17.30 5.15 18.11
N PRO A 16 -17.35 6.01 19.09
CA PRO A 16 -16.33 7.05 19.22
C PRO A 16 -14.93 6.48 19.45
N SER A 17 -14.82 5.39 20.21
CA SER A 17 -13.50 4.85 20.47
C SER A 17 -12.90 4.23 19.21
N GLU A 18 -13.74 3.62 18.38
CA GLU A 18 -13.26 3.01 17.15
C GLU A 18 -12.77 4.09 16.20
N TRP A 19 -13.51 5.19 16.10
CA TRP A 19 -13.12 6.29 15.23
C TRP A 19 -11.81 6.93 15.69
N ILE A 20 -11.66 7.13 16.99
CA ILE A 20 -10.46 7.70 17.56
C ILE A 20 -9.27 6.78 17.35
N MET A 21 -9.48 5.49 17.50
CA MET A 21 -8.43 4.53 17.31
C MET A 21 -7.93 4.48 15.88
N LYS A 22 -8.85 4.63 14.92
CA LYS A 22 -8.44 4.66 13.52
C LYS A 22 -7.63 5.90 13.21
N ALA A 23 -8.04 7.03 13.77
CA ALA A 23 -7.31 8.28 13.55
C ALA A 23 -5.92 8.20 14.15
N LYS A 24 -5.82 7.62 15.33
CA LYS A 24 -4.54 7.46 15.99
C LYS A 24 -3.64 6.50 15.23
N TYR A 25 -4.22 5.41 14.74
CA TYR A 25 -3.47 4.45 13.98
C TYR A 25 -2.85 5.11 12.75
N ARG A 26 -3.61 5.90 12.01
CA ARG A 26 -3.08 6.57 10.82
C ARG A 26 -1.97 7.53 11.18
N ARG A 27 -2.12 8.26 12.27
CA ARG A 27 -1.11 9.22 12.68
C ARG A 27 0.17 8.50 13.10
N ASP A 28 0.03 7.42 13.87
CA ASP A 28 1.19 6.70 14.38
C ASP A 28 1.91 5.92 13.29
N ASN A 29 1.20 5.57 12.21
CA ASN A 29 1.76 4.75 11.15
C ASN A 29 1.94 5.51 9.84
N ARG A 30 1.95 6.84 9.93
CA ARG A 30 2.01 7.67 8.73
C ARG A 30 3.18 7.35 7.82
N GLU A 31 4.34 7.12 8.39
CA GLU A 31 5.53 6.92 7.59
C GLU A 31 5.47 5.67 6.72
N TRP A 32 5.12 4.54 7.32
CA TRP A 32 5.10 3.34 6.50
C TRP A 32 3.88 3.30 5.57
N LEU A 33 2.76 3.93 5.98
CA LEU A 33 1.60 4.03 5.10
C LEU A 33 1.94 4.85 3.87
N ARG A 34 2.73 5.90 4.04
CA ARG A 34 3.17 6.72 2.93
C ARG A 34 4.03 5.90 1.99
N LYS A 35 4.94 5.08 2.53
CA LYS A 35 5.76 4.24 1.71
C LYS A 35 4.93 3.20 0.96
N SER A 36 3.93 2.64 1.62
CA SER A 36 3.04 1.68 0.99
C SER A 36 2.29 2.31 -0.19
N ALA A 37 1.84 3.56 -0.01
CA ALA A 37 1.17 4.27 -1.08
C ALA A 37 2.09 4.54 -2.26
N ILE A 38 3.35 4.90 -1.98
CA ILE A 38 4.32 5.14 -3.05
C ILE A 38 4.61 3.85 -3.81
N ILE A 39 4.75 2.74 -3.08
CA ILE A 39 4.98 1.45 -3.72
C ILE A 39 3.78 1.09 -4.61
N ALA A 40 2.57 1.33 -4.11
CA ALA A 40 1.36 1.06 -4.90
C ALA A 40 1.38 1.83 -6.21
N LEU A 41 1.77 3.10 -6.16
CA LEU A 41 1.85 3.92 -7.36
C LEU A 41 2.88 3.38 -8.34
N LYS A 42 4.02 2.96 -7.85
CA LYS A 42 5.05 2.39 -8.71
C LYS A 42 4.57 1.11 -9.37
N VAL A 43 3.84 0.28 -8.63
CA VAL A 43 3.30 -0.95 -9.18
C VAL A 43 2.27 -0.64 -10.26
N LEU A 44 1.34 0.27 -9.97
CA LEU A 44 0.31 0.63 -10.93
C LEU A 44 0.92 1.23 -12.20
N ASP A 45 1.93 2.06 -12.04
CA ASP A 45 2.61 2.66 -13.17
C ASP A 45 3.29 1.58 -14.03
N ALA A 46 3.93 0.62 -13.40
CA ALA A 46 4.58 -0.47 -14.12
C ALA A 46 3.57 -1.33 -14.86
N LEU A 47 2.42 -1.59 -14.23
CA LEU A 47 1.38 -2.37 -14.89
C LEU A 47 0.89 -1.64 -16.14
N GLU A 48 0.68 -0.35 -16.03
CA GLU A 48 0.23 0.42 -17.17
C GLU A 48 1.27 0.47 -18.26
N THR A 49 2.51 0.74 -17.91
CA THR A 49 3.60 0.83 -18.86
C THR A 49 3.83 -0.49 -19.59
N GLN A 50 3.68 -1.60 -18.88
CA GLN A 50 3.91 -2.92 -19.45
C GLN A 50 2.65 -3.56 -19.99
N ASN A 51 1.53 -2.86 -19.90
CA ASN A 51 0.25 -3.36 -20.37
C ASN A 51 -0.13 -4.67 -19.70
N LEU A 52 0.04 -4.71 -18.39
CA LEU A 52 -0.28 -5.88 -17.59
C LEU A 52 -1.48 -5.59 -16.69
N SER A 53 -2.30 -6.61 -16.46
CA SER A 53 -3.40 -6.48 -15.53
C SER A 53 -2.94 -6.93 -14.15
N GLN A 54 -3.75 -6.64 -13.13
CA GLN A 54 -3.45 -7.11 -11.79
C GLN A 54 -3.46 -8.64 -11.76
N LYS A 55 -4.30 -9.25 -12.57
CA LYS A 55 -4.34 -10.70 -12.64
C LYS A 55 -3.05 -11.25 -13.23
N ASP A 56 -2.51 -10.58 -14.25
CA ASP A 56 -1.25 -11.01 -14.85
C ASP A 56 -0.13 -10.95 -13.82
N LEU A 57 -0.09 -9.89 -13.03
CA LEU A 57 0.93 -9.76 -12.00
C LEU A 57 0.76 -10.83 -10.94
N ALA A 58 -0.48 -11.13 -10.54
CA ALA A 58 -0.75 -12.17 -9.56
C ALA A 58 -0.20 -13.51 -10.05
N GLU A 59 -0.40 -13.81 -11.32
CA GLU A 59 0.10 -15.04 -11.90
C GLU A 59 1.61 -15.10 -11.89
N ARG A 60 2.26 -13.99 -12.23
CA ARG A 60 3.72 -13.96 -12.21
C ARG A 60 4.29 -14.16 -10.82
N MET A 61 3.58 -13.67 -9.81
CA MET A 61 4.06 -13.77 -8.45
C MET A 61 3.57 -15.02 -7.72
N GLY A 62 2.64 -15.76 -8.34
CA GLY A 62 2.09 -16.94 -7.70
C GLY A 62 1.20 -16.62 -6.51
N VAL A 63 0.51 -15.47 -6.56
CA VAL A 63 -0.39 -15.06 -5.49
C VAL A 63 -1.78 -14.82 -6.08
N SER A 64 -2.76 -14.59 -5.21
CA SER A 64 -4.12 -14.35 -5.67
C SER A 64 -4.28 -12.91 -6.17
N PRO A 65 -5.23 -12.69 -7.08
CA PRO A 65 -5.52 -11.33 -7.52
C PRO A 65 -5.96 -10.42 -6.37
N GLN A 66 -6.60 -10.99 -5.34
CA GLN A 66 -7.00 -10.21 -4.19
C GLN A 66 -5.79 -9.66 -3.45
N GLN A 67 -4.71 -10.43 -3.42
CA GLN A 67 -3.49 -9.98 -2.77
C GLN A 67 -2.91 -8.77 -3.50
N ILE A 68 -2.90 -8.84 -4.84
CA ILE A 68 -2.42 -7.71 -5.63
C ILE A 68 -3.32 -6.50 -5.42
N ASN A 69 -4.63 -6.72 -5.35
CA ASN A 69 -5.56 -5.62 -5.13
C ASN A 69 -5.28 -4.91 -3.81
N LYS A 70 -4.95 -5.68 -2.77
CA LYS A 70 -4.60 -5.09 -1.49
C LYS A 70 -3.33 -4.25 -1.59
N ILE A 71 -2.35 -4.73 -2.32
CA ILE A 71 -1.09 -4.01 -2.49
C ILE A 71 -1.31 -2.68 -3.19
N VAL A 72 -2.09 -2.68 -4.27
CA VAL A 72 -2.26 -1.45 -5.04
C VAL A 72 -3.20 -0.45 -4.38
N LYS A 73 -3.87 -0.84 -3.31
CA LYS A 73 -4.65 0.12 -2.54
C LYS A 73 -3.75 1.01 -1.68
N GLY A 74 -2.49 0.61 -1.49
CA GLY A 74 -1.52 1.46 -0.84
C GLY A 74 -1.63 1.55 0.67
N GLN A 75 -2.23 0.55 1.30
CA GLN A 75 -2.37 0.54 2.75
C GLN A 75 -1.85 -0.75 3.38
N GLU A 76 -1.13 -1.53 2.60
CA GLU A 76 -0.65 -2.81 3.06
C GLU A 76 0.75 -2.68 3.66
N ASN A 77 0.98 -3.36 4.77
CA ASN A 77 2.30 -3.39 5.39
C ASN A 77 3.08 -4.49 4.68
N LEU A 78 3.83 -4.12 3.66
CA LEU A 78 4.52 -5.07 2.81
C LEU A 78 5.81 -5.56 3.45
N THR A 79 6.07 -6.84 3.31
CA THR A 79 7.35 -7.39 3.75
C THR A 79 8.39 -7.13 2.67
N LEU A 80 9.66 -7.19 3.07
CA LEU A 80 10.73 -7.04 2.09
C LEU A 80 10.66 -8.13 1.03
N GLU A 81 10.23 -9.32 1.43
CA GLU A 81 10.08 -10.41 0.48
C GLU A 81 9.05 -10.06 -0.59
N THR A 82 7.91 -9.53 -0.17
CA THR A 82 6.86 -9.14 -1.11
C THR A 82 7.36 -8.04 -2.05
N ILE A 83 8.06 -7.06 -1.51
CA ILE A 83 8.60 -5.97 -2.32
C ILE A 83 9.59 -6.52 -3.33
N THR A 84 10.46 -7.44 -2.91
CA THR A 84 11.42 -8.05 -3.81
C THR A 84 10.73 -8.82 -4.91
N ASN A 85 9.68 -9.55 -4.57
CA ASN A 85 8.93 -10.31 -5.56
C ASN A 85 8.25 -9.39 -6.57
N LEU A 86 7.76 -8.24 -6.11
CA LEU A 86 7.18 -7.25 -7.02
C LEU A 86 8.25 -6.72 -7.98
N GLU A 87 9.43 -6.44 -7.45
CA GLU A 87 10.52 -5.94 -8.29
C GLU A 87 10.91 -6.94 -9.36
N LEU A 88 11.01 -8.21 -8.96
CA LEU A 88 11.37 -9.25 -9.91
C LEU A 88 10.29 -9.48 -10.95
N ALA A 89 9.05 -9.50 -10.52
CA ALA A 89 7.93 -9.77 -11.44
C ALA A 89 7.75 -8.65 -12.45
N LEU A 90 8.01 -7.43 -12.06
CA LEU A 90 7.81 -6.26 -12.93
C LEU A 90 9.10 -5.75 -13.56
N GLY A 91 10.24 -6.24 -13.11
CA GLY A 91 11.52 -5.80 -13.65
C GLY A 91 11.82 -4.34 -13.33
N ILE A 92 11.40 -3.88 -12.16
CA ILE A 92 11.62 -2.49 -11.77
C ILE A 92 12.28 -2.44 -10.40
N LYS A 93 12.76 -1.27 -10.03
CA LYS A 93 13.30 -1.07 -8.70
C LYS A 93 12.29 -0.31 -7.89
N ILE A 94 11.90 -0.86 -6.77
CA ILE A 94 10.97 -0.20 -5.87
C ILE A 94 11.75 0.44 -4.74
N ILE A 95 12.73 -0.26 -4.19
CA ILE A 95 13.59 0.30 -3.16
C ILE A 95 14.86 0.77 -3.82
N ASP A 96 15.04 2.07 -3.88
CA ASP A 96 16.21 2.66 -4.49
C ASP A 96 17.22 3.06 -3.46
N GLY A 97 18.45 3.13 -3.86
CA GLY A 97 19.48 3.66 -3.00
C GLY A 97 19.95 2.74 -1.89
N MET A 98 19.62 1.47 -1.96
CA MET A 98 20.09 0.53 -0.97
C MET A 98 21.61 0.38 -1.14
N PRO A 99 22.36 0.66 -0.10
CA PRO A 99 23.82 0.62 -0.21
C PRO A 99 24.37 -0.71 -0.69
N GLY A 100 23.72 -1.79 -0.31
CA GLY A 100 24.19 -3.10 -0.74
C GLY A 100 24.24 -3.26 -2.23
N ASN A 101 23.27 -2.67 -2.92
CA ASN A 101 23.24 -2.78 -4.36
C ASN A 101 24.40 -2.05 -4.98
N LYS A 102 24.72 -0.89 -4.47
CA LYS A 102 25.80 -0.16 -5.02
C LYS A 102 27.07 -0.85 -4.79
N ARG A 103 27.19 -1.50 -3.63
CA ARG A 103 28.38 -2.07 -3.39
C ARG A 103 28.59 -3.23 -4.16
N SER A 104 27.64 -3.94 -4.48
CA SER A 104 27.85 -5.10 -5.30
C SER A 104 28.50 -4.66 -6.58
N VAL A 105 28.42 -3.41 -6.91
CA VAL A 105 29.05 -2.93 -8.08
C VAL A 105 30.50 -2.65 -7.84
N ALA A 106 30.80 -2.38 -6.66
CA ALA A 106 32.19 -2.16 -6.36
C ALA A 106 32.88 -3.47 -6.16
#